data_5346692560968f25bbdace943cb10066
#
_entry.id   5346692560968f25bbdace943cb10066
#
_cell.length_a   1.000
_cell.length_b   1.000
_cell.length_c   1.000
_cell.angle_alpha   90.00
_cell.angle_beta   90.00
_cell.angle_gamma   90.00
#
_symmetry.space_group_name_H-M   'P 1'
#
loop_
_entity.id
_entity.type
_entity.pdbx_description
1 polymer ?
#
loop_
_entity_poly.entity_id
_entity_poly.type
_entity_poly.pdbx_seq_one_letter_code
_entity_poly.pdbx_strand_id
1 'polypeptide(L)'
;ALGLRAGIAGEIERVLVSTTEHAAVSQAAAASGLGLEYLPVNCDGVIDMAALDAALSTSAPALVCVMVANNETGVLQPIREIAERVTAHGSILFCDGVQAAGKIPLSVEDLGCDALAVSAHKIGGPMGVGALVVRPGLVVPPSIAGGGQELGRRGGSENVSGIVGFGLAAELSAGELALGAALAGKRDRMEADLRVAMPDVCIFGADAPRLPNTSCFGLAGLHGETVVMALD
;
A
#
# COMPACT_ATOMS: atom_id res chain seq x y z
N ALA A 1 -9.83 2.84 -5.41
CA ALA A 1 -10.01 1.53 -6.05
C ALA A 1 -11.28 1.47 -6.91
N LEU A 2 -12.44 1.90 -6.40
CA LEU A 2 -13.73 1.85 -7.13
C LEU A 2 -13.78 2.64 -8.46
N GLY A 3 -12.95 3.68 -8.60
CA GLY A 3 -12.87 4.48 -9.82
C GLY A 3 -12.12 3.84 -11.01
N LEU A 4 -11.41 2.72 -10.79
CA LEU A 4 -10.56 2.10 -11.81
C LEU A 4 -11.33 1.16 -12.77
N ARG A 5 -12.66 1.12 -12.68
CA ARG A 5 -13.52 0.20 -13.43
C ARG A 5 -13.47 0.32 -14.96
N ALA A 6 -13.08 1.45 -15.49
CA ALA A 6 -13.21 1.72 -16.91
C ALA A 6 -11.90 2.28 -17.48
N GLY A 7 -11.23 1.54 -18.28
CA GLY A 7 -10.04 2.07 -18.97
C GLY A 7 -9.18 1.01 -19.63
N ILE A 8 -9.61 -0.24 -19.52
CA ILE A 8 -9.03 -1.34 -20.27
C ILE A 8 -10.07 -1.87 -21.27
N ALA A 9 -9.63 -2.39 -22.39
CA ALA A 9 -10.48 -3.09 -23.33
C ALA A 9 -11.08 -4.34 -22.67
N GLY A 10 -12.25 -4.17 -22.06
CA GLY A 10 -12.97 -5.18 -21.28
C GLY A 10 -13.39 -4.63 -19.92
N GLU A 11 -14.60 -4.93 -19.47
CA GLU A 11 -15.07 -4.58 -18.13
C GLU A 11 -14.33 -5.44 -17.12
N ILE A 12 -13.77 -4.79 -16.06
CA ILE A 12 -13.25 -5.51 -14.90
C ILE A 12 -14.43 -6.02 -14.09
N GLU A 13 -14.56 -7.33 -14.00
CA GLU A 13 -15.64 -8.00 -13.29
C GLU A 13 -15.22 -8.52 -11.91
N ARG A 14 -13.89 -8.55 -11.63
CA ARG A 14 -13.36 -9.11 -10.40
C ARG A 14 -12.23 -8.26 -9.82
N VAL A 15 -12.07 -8.35 -8.50
CA VAL A 15 -11.00 -7.70 -7.75
C VAL A 15 -10.27 -8.74 -6.90
N LEU A 16 -8.94 -8.76 -7.02
CA LEU A 16 -8.04 -9.59 -6.21
C LEU A 16 -7.39 -8.69 -5.17
N VAL A 17 -7.51 -9.02 -3.90
CA VAL A 17 -7.05 -8.15 -2.79
C VAL A 17 -6.12 -8.94 -1.88
N SER A 18 -4.93 -8.42 -1.61
CA SER A 18 -4.06 -9.05 -0.61
C SER A 18 -4.76 -9.11 0.75
N THR A 19 -4.62 -10.22 1.47
CA THR A 19 -5.22 -10.39 2.81
C THR A 19 -4.66 -9.41 3.83
N THR A 20 -3.54 -8.76 3.56
CA THR A 20 -2.89 -7.78 4.44
C THR A 20 -3.21 -6.33 4.10
N GLU A 21 -4.14 -6.08 3.15
CA GLU A 21 -4.54 -4.73 2.79
C GLU A 21 -5.18 -3.96 3.95
N HIS A 22 -4.93 -2.65 3.96
CA HIS A 22 -5.64 -1.75 4.85
C HIS A 22 -7.16 -1.76 4.58
N ALA A 23 -7.96 -1.55 5.62
CA ALA A 23 -9.43 -1.55 5.54
C ALA A 23 -9.98 -0.58 4.46
N ALA A 24 -9.28 0.51 4.17
CA ALA A 24 -9.65 1.45 3.10
C ALA A 24 -9.68 0.80 1.70
N VAL A 25 -8.85 -0.23 1.47
CA VAL A 25 -8.80 -0.97 0.21
C VAL A 25 -9.75 -2.17 0.26
N SER A 26 -9.63 -3.01 1.29
CA SER A 26 -10.42 -4.24 1.40
C SER A 26 -11.93 -3.98 1.51
N GLN A 27 -12.35 -2.98 2.29
CA GLN A 27 -13.77 -2.60 2.39
C GLN A 27 -14.28 -1.94 1.10
N ALA A 28 -13.45 -1.11 0.44
CA ALA A 28 -13.82 -0.54 -0.85
C ALA A 28 -13.97 -1.62 -1.94
N ALA A 29 -13.12 -2.64 -1.92
CA ALA A 29 -13.23 -3.79 -2.82
C ALA A 29 -14.52 -4.58 -2.53
N ALA A 30 -14.83 -4.87 -1.28
CA ALA A 30 -16.06 -5.55 -0.88
C ALA A 30 -17.32 -4.78 -1.29
N ALA A 31 -17.30 -3.44 -1.20
CA ALA A 31 -18.40 -2.58 -1.60
C ALA A 31 -18.50 -2.36 -3.13
N SER A 32 -17.56 -2.88 -3.92
CA SER A 32 -17.49 -2.62 -5.36
C SER A 32 -18.59 -3.29 -6.18
N GLY A 33 -19.18 -4.36 -5.68
CA GLY A 33 -20.10 -5.23 -6.41
C GLY A 33 -19.40 -6.10 -7.47
N LEU A 34 -18.06 -6.15 -7.47
CA LEU A 34 -17.25 -7.05 -8.29
C LEU A 34 -17.07 -8.40 -7.60
N GLY A 35 -16.70 -9.42 -8.34
CA GLY A 35 -16.25 -10.70 -7.78
C GLY A 35 -14.99 -10.48 -6.92
N LEU A 36 -15.12 -10.61 -5.59
CA LEU A 36 -14.01 -10.41 -4.65
C LEU A 36 -13.30 -11.73 -4.35
N GLU A 37 -11.99 -11.72 -4.49
CA GLU A 37 -11.11 -12.83 -4.13
C GLU A 37 -9.93 -12.31 -3.30
N TYR A 38 -9.55 -13.03 -2.26
CA TYR A 38 -8.42 -12.67 -1.42
C TYR A 38 -7.17 -13.44 -1.79
N LEU A 39 -6.07 -12.73 -1.97
CA LEU A 39 -4.74 -13.28 -2.21
C LEU A 39 -4.04 -13.53 -0.87
N PRO A 40 -3.68 -14.77 -0.55
CA PRO A 40 -2.99 -15.09 0.69
C PRO A 40 -1.56 -14.53 0.70
N VAL A 41 -1.02 -14.43 1.91
CA VAL A 41 0.39 -14.14 2.16
C VAL A 41 1.06 -15.31 2.88
N ASN A 42 2.37 -15.40 2.81
CA ASN A 42 3.16 -16.36 3.58
C ASN A 42 3.28 -15.94 5.06
N CYS A 43 4.02 -16.71 5.87
CA CYS A 43 4.23 -16.44 7.31
C CYS A 43 4.92 -15.10 7.59
N ASP A 44 5.67 -14.55 6.65
CA ASP A 44 6.32 -13.24 6.75
C ASP A 44 5.43 -12.08 6.28
N GLY A 45 4.21 -12.37 5.83
CA GLY A 45 3.29 -11.36 5.32
C GLY A 45 3.56 -10.92 3.87
N VAL A 46 4.38 -11.66 3.13
CA VAL A 46 4.63 -11.43 1.70
C VAL A 46 3.61 -12.22 0.88
N ILE A 47 3.10 -11.60 -0.19
CA ILE A 47 2.10 -12.21 -1.07
C ILE A 47 2.57 -13.57 -1.60
N ASP A 48 1.65 -14.54 -1.62
CA ASP A 48 1.90 -15.84 -2.24
C ASP A 48 1.82 -15.71 -3.77
N MET A 49 2.97 -15.73 -4.42
CA MET A 49 3.07 -15.56 -5.88
C MET A 49 2.43 -16.71 -6.64
N ALA A 50 2.40 -17.93 -6.08
CA ALA A 50 1.74 -19.07 -6.73
C ALA A 50 0.20 -18.90 -6.67
N ALA A 51 -0.32 -18.39 -5.55
CA ALA A 51 -1.73 -18.05 -5.44
C ALA A 51 -2.13 -16.90 -6.39
N LEU A 52 -1.27 -15.89 -6.54
CA LEU A 52 -1.47 -14.83 -7.52
C LEU A 52 -1.52 -15.38 -8.95
N ASP A 53 -0.56 -16.21 -9.34
CA ASP A 53 -0.52 -16.83 -10.68
C ASP A 53 -1.77 -17.69 -10.93
N ALA A 54 -2.20 -18.48 -9.94
CA ALA A 54 -3.42 -19.27 -10.02
C ALA A 54 -4.67 -18.39 -10.19
N ALA A 55 -4.79 -17.31 -9.42
CA ALA A 55 -5.90 -16.38 -9.51
C ALA A 55 -5.91 -15.62 -10.85
N LEU A 56 -4.77 -15.29 -11.42
CA LEU A 56 -4.64 -14.64 -12.73
C LEU A 56 -4.88 -15.59 -13.91
N SER A 57 -4.74 -16.89 -13.73
CA SER A 57 -4.89 -17.88 -14.81
C SER A 57 -6.29 -17.95 -15.43
N THR A 58 -7.28 -17.34 -14.80
CA THR A 58 -8.62 -17.16 -15.37
C THR A 58 -8.59 -16.16 -16.52
N SER A 59 -9.42 -16.33 -17.54
CA SER A 59 -9.40 -15.52 -18.76
C SER A 59 -9.88 -14.08 -18.60
N ALA A 60 -10.53 -13.72 -17.48
CA ALA A 60 -11.08 -12.40 -17.25
C ALA A 60 -10.06 -11.47 -16.57
N PRO A 61 -9.83 -10.25 -17.08
CA PRO A 61 -9.00 -9.26 -16.43
C PRO A 61 -9.49 -8.92 -15.03
N ALA A 62 -8.55 -8.63 -14.11
CA ALA A 62 -8.84 -8.30 -12.72
C ALA A 62 -8.24 -6.94 -12.33
N LEU A 63 -8.83 -6.30 -11.32
CA LEU A 63 -8.16 -5.28 -10.54
C LEU A 63 -7.43 -5.96 -9.39
N VAL A 64 -6.11 -5.95 -9.41
CA VAL A 64 -5.26 -6.50 -8.35
C VAL A 64 -4.87 -5.37 -7.41
N CYS A 65 -5.15 -5.53 -6.12
CA CYS A 65 -4.86 -4.53 -5.08
C CYS A 65 -3.81 -5.09 -4.12
N VAL A 66 -2.63 -4.49 -4.10
CA VAL A 66 -1.53 -4.88 -3.21
C VAL A 66 -0.84 -3.64 -2.65
N MET A 67 -0.76 -3.53 -1.34
CA MET A 67 -0.02 -2.43 -0.70
C MET A 67 1.48 -2.57 -0.94
N VAL A 68 2.18 -1.45 -1.07
CA VAL A 68 3.65 -1.45 -1.22
C VAL A 68 4.33 -1.88 0.07
N ALA A 69 3.81 -1.39 1.20
CA ALA A 69 4.32 -1.69 2.54
C ALA A 69 3.16 -1.84 3.52
N ASN A 70 3.23 -2.85 4.37
CA ASN A 70 2.21 -3.08 5.38
C ASN A 70 2.29 -2.03 6.51
N ASN A 71 1.14 -1.53 6.95
CA ASN A 71 1.05 -0.46 7.94
C ASN A 71 1.37 -0.90 9.37
N GLU A 72 1.35 -2.19 9.67
CA GLU A 72 1.62 -2.75 11.00
C GLU A 72 3.01 -3.36 11.08
N THR A 73 3.32 -4.27 10.17
CA THR A 73 4.59 -5.02 10.16
C THR A 73 5.72 -4.28 9.44
N GLY A 74 5.38 -3.35 8.54
CA GLY A 74 6.34 -2.69 7.66
C GLY A 74 6.82 -3.57 6.50
N VAL A 75 6.32 -4.79 6.34
CA VAL A 75 6.75 -5.73 5.29
C VAL A 75 6.49 -5.13 3.91
N LEU A 76 7.53 -5.16 3.07
CA LEU A 76 7.49 -4.70 1.68
C LEU A 76 7.05 -5.82 0.76
N GLN A 77 6.14 -5.51 -0.16
CA GLN A 77 5.70 -6.45 -1.17
C GLN A 77 6.58 -6.36 -2.43
N PRO A 78 6.78 -7.47 -3.15
CA PRO A 78 7.57 -7.50 -4.39
C PRO A 78 6.77 -6.93 -5.57
N ILE A 79 6.43 -5.62 -5.50
CA ILE A 79 5.48 -4.98 -6.41
C ILE A 79 5.91 -5.11 -7.87
N ARG A 80 7.20 -5.01 -8.17
CA ARG A 80 7.70 -5.12 -9.55
C ARG A 80 7.40 -6.49 -10.16
N GLU A 81 7.63 -7.56 -9.40
CA GLU A 81 7.33 -8.91 -9.85
C GLU A 81 5.82 -9.15 -10.01
N ILE A 82 5.03 -8.59 -9.09
CA ILE A 82 3.56 -8.62 -9.16
C ILE A 82 3.09 -7.88 -10.42
N ALA A 83 3.65 -6.70 -10.70
CA ALA A 83 3.30 -5.89 -11.86
C ALA A 83 3.56 -6.62 -13.19
N GLU A 84 4.68 -7.32 -13.29
CA GLU A 84 5.02 -8.12 -14.48
C GLU A 84 3.98 -9.21 -14.74
N ARG A 85 3.55 -9.94 -13.70
CA ARG A 85 2.51 -10.98 -13.81
C ARG A 85 1.15 -10.37 -14.15
N VAL A 86 0.75 -9.34 -13.43
CA VAL A 86 -0.55 -8.66 -13.63
C VAL A 86 -0.67 -8.13 -15.06
N THR A 87 0.39 -7.46 -15.55
CA THR A 87 0.43 -6.93 -16.92
C THR A 87 0.39 -8.02 -17.98
N ALA A 88 1.10 -9.14 -17.76
CA ALA A 88 1.10 -10.27 -18.70
C ALA A 88 -0.30 -10.88 -18.89
N HIS A 89 -1.19 -10.73 -17.90
CA HIS A 89 -2.59 -11.20 -17.96
C HIS A 89 -3.59 -10.12 -18.36
N GLY A 90 -3.13 -8.93 -18.79
CA GLY A 90 -4.00 -7.83 -19.16
C GLY A 90 -4.83 -7.25 -18.00
N SER A 91 -4.40 -7.51 -16.78
CA SER A 91 -5.03 -7.02 -15.54
C SER A 91 -4.46 -5.67 -15.11
N ILE A 92 -5.07 -5.01 -14.13
CA ILE A 92 -4.63 -3.72 -13.58
C ILE A 92 -4.04 -3.92 -12.19
N LEU A 93 -2.90 -3.30 -11.91
CA LEU A 93 -2.32 -3.26 -10.57
C LEU A 93 -2.55 -1.89 -9.91
N PHE A 94 -3.32 -1.89 -8.84
CA PHE A 94 -3.44 -0.79 -7.90
C PHE A 94 -2.58 -1.05 -6.69
N CYS A 95 -1.76 -0.06 -6.31
CA CYS A 95 -0.92 -0.13 -5.12
C CYS A 95 -1.33 0.93 -4.08
N ASP A 96 -1.46 0.52 -2.83
CA ASP A 96 -1.48 1.43 -1.69
C ASP A 96 -0.04 1.73 -1.27
N GLY A 97 0.44 2.93 -1.61
CA GLY A 97 1.77 3.43 -1.28
C GLY A 97 1.82 4.29 -0.02
N VAL A 98 0.70 4.39 0.71
CA VAL A 98 0.53 5.31 1.84
C VAL A 98 1.61 5.14 2.91
N GLN A 99 2.04 3.92 3.19
CA GLN A 99 3.10 3.65 4.18
C GLN A 99 4.51 3.72 3.60
N ALA A 100 4.68 3.55 2.29
CA ALA A 100 5.97 3.59 1.62
C ALA A 100 6.45 5.04 1.34
N ALA A 101 5.51 5.93 1.01
CA ALA A 101 5.80 7.33 0.70
C ALA A 101 6.61 8.00 1.81
N GLY A 102 7.68 8.69 1.43
CA GLY A 102 8.58 9.40 2.34
C GLY A 102 9.47 8.53 3.23
N LYS A 103 9.40 7.19 3.13
CA LYS A 103 10.21 6.26 3.93
C LYS A 103 11.17 5.44 3.09
N ILE A 104 10.77 5.13 1.86
CA ILE A 104 11.60 4.48 0.85
C ILE A 104 11.42 5.20 -0.49
N PRO A 105 12.36 5.06 -1.45
CA PRO A 105 12.14 5.55 -2.81
C PRO A 105 10.86 4.95 -3.40
N LEU A 106 10.01 5.80 -3.96
CA LEU A 106 8.70 5.41 -4.48
C LEU A 106 8.48 6.06 -5.84
N SER A 107 8.38 5.24 -6.88
CA SER A 107 8.12 5.64 -8.25
C SER A 107 7.12 4.68 -8.89
N VAL A 108 6.06 5.21 -9.50
CA VAL A 108 5.09 4.40 -10.25
C VAL A 108 5.75 3.65 -11.40
N GLU A 109 6.73 4.30 -12.04
CA GLU A 109 7.48 3.73 -13.17
C GLU A 109 8.35 2.55 -12.71
N ASP A 110 9.10 2.73 -11.61
CA ASP A 110 9.95 1.67 -11.05
C ASP A 110 9.14 0.51 -10.49
N LEU A 111 8.01 0.79 -9.86
CA LEU A 111 7.08 -0.23 -9.37
C LEU A 111 6.37 -0.97 -10.51
N GLY A 112 6.16 -0.32 -11.65
CA GLY A 112 5.41 -0.84 -12.78
C GLY A 112 3.90 -0.98 -12.53
N CYS A 113 3.37 -0.32 -11.49
CA CYS A 113 1.96 -0.35 -11.17
C CYS A 113 1.16 0.63 -12.04
N ASP A 114 -0.13 0.37 -12.23
CA ASP A 114 -1.02 1.19 -13.03
C ASP A 114 -1.57 2.39 -12.26
N ALA A 115 -1.74 2.23 -10.96
CA ALA A 115 -2.20 3.28 -10.07
C ALA A 115 -1.59 3.14 -8.68
N LEU A 116 -1.23 4.27 -8.05
CA LEU A 116 -0.62 4.35 -6.74
C LEU A 116 -1.35 5.38 -5.88
N ALA A 117 -1.86 4.97 -4.73
CA ALA A 117 -2.46 5.86 -3.75
C ALA A 117 -1.42 6.33 -2.72
N VAL A 118 -1.45 7.62 -2.38
CA VAL A 118 -0.62 8.22 -1.33
C VAL A 118 -1.44 9.20 -0.50
N SER A 119 -1.03 9.44 0.74
CA SER A 119 -1.75 10.30 1.69
C SER A 119 -0.81 11.28 2.37
N ALA A 120 -1.18 12.56 2.36
CA ALA A 120 -0.35 13.65 2.88
C ALA A 120 0.00 13.49 4.37
N HIS A 121 -0.96 13.10 5.21
CA HIS A 121 -0.74 13.02 6.66
C HIS A 121 0.26 11.92 7.08
N LYS A 122 0.62 11.01 6.18
CA LYS A 122 1.63 9.97 6.44
C LYS A 122 3.06 10.43 6.16
N ILE A 123 3.22 11.58 5.53
CA ILE A 123 4.51 12.21 5.22
C ILE A 123 4.64 13.61 5.84
N GLY A 124 3.92 13.87 6.93
CA GLY A 124 3.97 15.17 7.62
C GLY A 124 3.11 16.27 6.99
N GLY A 125 2.32 15.97 5.98
CA GLY A 125 1.39 16.90 5.35
C GLY A 125 0.03 17.00 6.04
N PRO A 126 -0.88 17.85 5.54
CA PRO A 126 -2.20 18.08 6.14
C PRO A 126 -3.11 16.85 6.01
N MET A 127 -4.01 16.68 7.00
CA MET A 127 -5.07 15.67 6.94
C MET A 127 -6.11 16.02 5.86
N GLY A 128 -6.83 14.99 5.38
CA GLY A 128 -7.95 15.16 4.43
C GLY A 128 -7.53 15.40 2.99
N VAL A 129 -6.25 15.23 2.66
CA VAL A 129 -5.74 15.30 1.30
C VAL A 129 -4.84 14.11 0.98
N GLY A 130 -4.95 13.62 -0.25
CA GLY A 130 -4.15 12.54 -0.79
C GLY A 130 -4.14 12.61 -2.31
N ALA A 131 -3.39 11.75 -2.95
CA ALA A 131 -3.32 11.67 -4.41
C ALA A 131 -3.43 10.22 -4.89
N LEU A 132 -4.04 10.07 -6.06
CA LEU A 132 -3.97 8.86 -6.86
C LEU A 132 -3.12 9.17 -8.09
N VAL A 133 -1.92 8.62 -8.13
CA VAL A 133 -1.05 8.69 -9.30
C VAL A 133 -1.47 7.58 -10.25
N VAL A 134 -1.69 7.92 -11.50
CA VAL A 134 -2.24 7.00 -12.52
C VAL A 134 -1.33 7.02 -13.73
N ARG A 135 -0.96 5.84 -14.25
CA ARG A 135 -0.14 5.76 -15.47
C ARG A 135 -0.85 6.43 -16.65
N PRO A 136 -0.09 6.99 -17.60
CA PRO A 136 -0.68 7.54 -18.81
C PRO A 136 -1.55 6.52 -19.55
N GLY A 137 -2.71 6.98 -20.05
CA GLY A 137 -3.64 6.15 -20.81
C GLY A 137 -4.63 5.32 -19.97
N LEU A 138 -4.43 5.19 -18.65
CA LEU A 138 -5.44 4.57 -17.79
C LEU A 138 -6.58 5.57 -17.54
N VAL A 139 -7.79 5.20 -17.91
CA VAL A 139 -8.99 6.00 -17.64
C VAL A 139 -9.55 5.67 -16.27
N VAL A 140 -9.68 6.69 -15.43
CA VAL A 140 -10.31 6.57 -14.10
C VAL A 140 -11.59 7.38 -14.13
N PRO A 141 -12.76 6.75 -14.17
CA PRO A 141 -14.03 7.48 -14.15
C PRO A 141 -14.20 8.18 -12.79
N PRO A 142 -14.83 9.37 -12.77
CA PRO A 142 -15.02 10.11 -11.53
C PRO A 142 -15.90 9.34 -10.55
N SER A 143 -15.41 9.15 -9.33
CA SER A 143 -16.21 8.59 -8.23
C SER A 143 -17.21 9.62 -7.67
N ILE A 144 -16.91 10.92 -7.85
CA ILE A 144 -17.78 12.04 -7.50
C ILE A 144 -18.06 12.80 -8.79
N ALA A 145 -19.31 12.73 -9.25
CA ALA A 145 -19.76 13.47 -10.41
C ALA A 145 -19.83 14.98 -10.10
N GLY A 146 -19.51 15.82 -11.08
CA GLY A 146 -19.55 17.28 -10.90
C GLY A 146 -18.96 18.02 -12.10
N GLY A 147 -18.26 19.12 -11.82
CA GLY A 147 -17.58 19.92 -12.84
C GLY A 147 -16.30 19.27 -13.36
N GLY A 148 -15.50 20.06 -14.09
CA GLY A 148 -14.26 19.60 -14.74
C GLY A 148 -13.02 19.55 -13.86
N GLN A 149 -13.18 19.58 -12.53
CA GLN A 149 -12.06 19.54 -11.59
C GLN A 149 -11.25 18.25 -11.76
N GLU A 150 -9.96 18.30 -11.40
CA GLU A 150 -9.01 17.19 -11.57
C GLU A 150 -9.05 16.58 -12.98
N LEU A 151 -9.16 17.42 -14.01
CA LEU A 151 -9.31 17.02 -15.42
C LEU A 151 -10.53 16.10 -15.65
N GLY A 152 -11.63 16.34 -14.93
CA GLY A 152 -12.86 15.54 -15.00
C GLY A 152 -12.81 14.23 -14.21
N ARG A 153 -11.78 14.00 -13.40
CA ARG A 153 -11.60 12.76 -12.61
C ARG A 153 -12.26 12.81 -11.23
N ARG A 154 -12.57 14.01 -10.73
CA ARG A 154 -13.19 14.19 -9.42
C ARG A 154 -13.94 15.53 -9.38
N GLY A 155 -15.25 15.51 -9.23
CA GLY A 155 -16.05 16.72 -9.09
C GLY A 155 -15.89 17.39 -7.72
N GLY A 156 -16.26 18.67 -7.66
CA GLY A 156 -16.17 19.54 -6.48
C GLY A 156 -14.87 20.34 -6.42
N SER A 157 -14.93 21.53 -5.80
CA SER A 157 -13.78 22.42 -5.68
C SER A 157 -12.60 21.74 -5.00
N GLU A 158 -11.41 22.01 -5.48
CA GLU A 158 -10.15 21.46 -4.96
C GLU A 158 -9.82 22.09 -3.60
N ASN A 159 -9.30 21.28 -2.71
CA ASN A 159 -8.72 21.72 -1.43
C ASN A 159 -7.32 22.31 -1.68
N VAL A 160 -7.24 23.51 -2.24
CA VAL A 160 -5.99 24.14 -2.69
C VAL A 160 -4.97 24.23 -1.56
N SER A 161 -5.37 24.66 -0.36
CA SER A 161 -4.47 24.75 0.79
C SER A 161 -3.89 23.38 1.20
N GLY A 162 -4.73 22.36 1.23
CA GLY A 162 -4.30 20.99 1.51
C GLY A 162 -3.35 20.45 0.43
N ILE A 163 -3.65 20.72 -0.85
CA ILE A 163 -2.81 20.28 -1.98
C ILE A 163 -1.44 20.94 -1.94
N VAL A 164 -1.36 22.26 -1.67
CA VAL A 164 -0.09 22.98 -1.53
C VAL A 164 0.72 22.43 -0.34
N GLY A 165 0.08 22.21 0.81
CA GLY A 165 0.74 21.61 1.97
C GLY A 165 1.21 20.17 1.70
N PHE A 166 0.46 19.40 0.92
CA PHE A 166 0.88 18.05 0.50
C PHE A 166 2.10 18.11 -0.41
N GLY A 167 2.11 19.02 -1.40
CA GLY A 167 3.26 19.22 -2.30
C GLY A 167 4.54 19.53 -1.53
N LEU A 168 4.47 20.45 -0.56
CA LEU A 168 5.61 20.79 0.30
C LEU A 168 6.06 19.58 1.14
N ALA A 169 5.13 18.84 1.73
CA ALA A 169 5.46 17.64 2.50
C ALA A 169 6.13 16.56 1.65
N ALA A 170 5.67 16.38 0.41
CA ALA A 170 6.28 15.44 -0.53
C ALA A 170 7.72 15.84 -0.89
N GLU A 171 7.96 17.13 -1.14
CA GLU A 171 9.31 17.67 -1.41
C GLU A 171 10.25 17.46 -0.22
N LEU A 172 9.81 17.81 0.99
CA LEU A 172 10.61 17.64 2.20
C LEU A 172 10.91 16.16 2.50
N SER A 173 9.92 15.29 2.36
CA SER A 173 10.07 13.86 2.64
C SER A 173 11.08 13.18 1.71
N ALA A 174 11.22 13.64 0.47
CA ALA A 174 12.24 13.13 -0.44
C ALA A 174 13.66 13.38 0.08
N GLY A 175 13.90 14.50 0.77
CA GLY A 175 15.18 14.81 1.41
C GLY A 175 15.49 13.94 2.64
N GLU A 176 14.47 13.37 3.27
CA GLU A 176 14.62 12.54 4.48
C GLU A 176 14.91 11.06 4.18
N LEU A 177 14.78 10.61 2.94
CA LEU A 177 15.05 9.21 2.55
C LEU A 177 16.46 8.75 2.93
N ALA A 178 17.43 9.65 2.96
CA ALA A 178 18.81 9.34 3.40
C ALA A 178 18.90 8.89 4.87
N LEU A 179 17.91 9.22 5.70
CA LEU A 179 17.84 8.79 7.09
C LEU A 179 17.40 7.33 7.25
N GLY A 180 16.87 6.71 6.19
CA GLY A 180 16.31 5.36 6.21
C GLY A 180 17.32 4.33 6.75
N ALA A 181 18.56 4.34 6.28
CA ALA A 181 19.59 3.38 6.73
C ALA A 181 19.88 3.50 8.24
N ALA A 182 19.93 4.75 8.76
CA ALA A 182 20.14 4.98 10.19
C ALA A 182 18.94 4.51 11.04
N LEU A 183 17.72 4.68 10.55
CA LEU A 183 16.51 4.21 11.21
C LEU A 183 16.45 2.67 11.20
N ALA A 184 16.77 2.03 10.09
CA ALA A 184 16.87 0.57 9.99
C ALA A 184 17.85 0.01 11.03
N GLY A 185 19.05 0.61 11.15
CA GLY A 185 20.03 0.19 12.13
C GLY A 185 19.57 0.34 13.59
N LYS A 186 18.75 1.37 13.89
CA LYS A 186 18.15 1.52 15.23
C LYS A 186 17.09 0.45 15.50
N ARG A 187 16.20 0.21 14.52
CA ARG A 187 15.18 -0.85 14.57
C ARG A 187 15.83 -2.22 14.80
N ASP A 188 16.82 -2.58 14.00
CA ASP A 188 17.48 -3.88 14.07
C ASP A 188 18.19 -4.09 15.41
N ARG A 189 18.79 -3.04 15.96
CA ARG A 189 19.39 -3.09 17.31
C ARG A 189 18.32 -3.29 18.37
N MET A 190 17.24 -2.53 18.34
CA MET A 190 16.12 -2.69 19.27
C MET A 190 15.55 -4.12 19.22
N GLU A 191 15.36 -4.67 18.04
CA GLU A 191 14.88 -6.05 17.87
C GLU A 191 15.87 -7.10 18.39
N ALA A 192 17.18 -6.88 18.23
CA ALA A 192 18.21 -7.73 18.79
C ALA A 192 18.21 -7.70 20.34
N ASP A 193 18.09 -6.51 20.92
CA ASP A 193 18.00 -6.33 22.37
C ASP A 193 16.71 -6.97 22.93
N LEU A 194 15.59 -6.86 22.22
CA LEU A 194 14.34 -7.54 22.59
C LEU A 194 14.48 -9.06 22.59
N ARG A 195 15.14 -9.64 21.59
CA ARG A 195 15.39 -11.10 21.54
C ARG A 195 16.30 -11.59 22.68
N VAL A 196 17.24 -10.75 23.12
CA VAL A 196 18.08 -11.06 24.28
C VAL A 196 17.29 -11.00 25.58
N ALA A 197 16.48 -9.96 25.75
CA ALA A 197 15.69 -9.76 26.95
C ALA A 197 14.49 -10.70 27.06
N MET A 198 13.90 -11.08 25.93
CA MET A 198 12.68 -11.88 25.81
C MET A 198 12.87 -12.93 24.70
N PRO A 199 13.46 -14.11 25.02
CA PRO A 199 13.77 -15.11 23.99
C PRO A 199 12.57 -15.63 23.20
N ASP A 200 11.36 -15.56 23.78
CA ASP A 200 10.11 -16.00 23.15
C ASP A 200 9.42 -14.88 22.34
N VAL A 201 10.06 -13.71 22.16
CA VAL A 201 9.49 -12.62 21.36
C VAL A 201 9.40 -13.05 19.88
N CYS A 202 8.22 -12.88 19.29
CA CYS A 202 8.01 -13.05 17.88
C CYS A 202 8.07 -11.68 17.20
N ILE A 203 8.97 -11.48 16.25
CA ILE A 203 9.03 -10.28 15.42
C ILE A 203 8.41 -10.63 14.07
N PHE A 204 7.27 -10.03 13.77
CA PHE A 204 6.52 -10.30 12.53
C PHE A 204 7.24 -9.74 11.31
N GLY A 205 7.35 -10.57 10.27
CA GLY A 205 8.03 -10.23 9.02
C GLY A 205 9.54 -10.01 9.16
N ALA A 206 10.17 -10.60 10.19
CA ALA A 206 11.61 -10.43 10.46
C ALA A 206 12.50 -10.83 9.28
N ASP A 207 12.09 -11.86 8.54
CA ASP A 207 12.84 -12.44 7.42
C ASP A 207 12.48 -11.82 6.06
N ALA A 208 11.50 -10.92 6.02
CA ALA A 208 11.11 -10.17 4.83
C ALA A 208 11.78 -8.78 4.75
N PRO A 209 11.92 -8.20 3.56
CA PRO A 209 12.23 -6.77 3.41
C PRO A 209 11.18 -5.93 4.13
N ARG A 210 11.61 -4.91 4.89
CA ARG A 210 10.72 -4.08 5.70
C ARG A 210 11.07 -2.60 5.60
N LEU A 211 10.07 -1.76 5.87
CA LEU A 211 10.29 -0.32 6.09
C LEU A 211 11.35 -0.08 7.17
N PRO A 212 12.19 0.95 7.03
CA PRO A 212 13.29 1.19 7.97
C PRO A 212 12.84 1.60 9.37
N ASN A 213 11.64 2.12 9.51
CA ASN A 213 11.11 2.74 10.72
C ASN A 213 10.00 1.94 11.41
N THR A 214 9.76 0.69 11.02
CA THR A 214 8.64 -0.11 11.52
C THR A 214 9.14 -1.43 12.10
N SER A 215 8.70 -1.75 13.30
CA SER A 215 8.86 -3.05 13.95
C SER A 215 7.52 -3.47 14.55
N CYS A 216 7.13 -4.71 14.32
CA CYS A 216 5.95 -5.30 14.90
C CYS A 216 6.37 -6.58 15.64
N PHE A 217 6.05 -6.67 16.92
CA PHE A 217 6.41 -7.84 17.72
C PHE A 217 5.27 -8.25 18.65
N GLY A 218 5.27 -9.51 19.03
CA GLY A 218 4.30 -10.09 19.94
C GLY A 218 4.97 -10.97 20.98
N LEU A 219 4.34 -11.06 22.14
CA LEU A 219 4.72 -11.95 23.23
C LEU A 219 3.54 -12.87 23.53
N ALA A 220 3.79 -14.17 23.55
CA ALA A 220 2.75 -15.14 23.84
C ALA A 220 2.14 -14.89 25.23
N GLY A 221 0.81 -14.85 25.30
CA GLY A 221 0.07 -14.65 26.56
C GLY A 221 -0.07 -13.18 27.00
N LEU A 222 0.46 -12.21 26.26
CA LEU A 222 0.28 -10.79 26.54
C LEU A 222 -0.69 -10.16 25.54
N HIS A 223 -1.58 -9.31 26.04
CA HIS A 223 -2.42 -8.47 25.20
C HIS A 223 -1.65 -7.21 24.76
N GLY A 224 -1.71 -6.84 23.48
CA GLY A 224 -1.00 -5.69 22.93
C GLY A 224 -1.30 -4.38 23.68
N GLU A 225 -2.55 -4.16 24.08
CA GLU A 225 -2.94 -3.00 24.89
C GLU A 225 -2.17 -2.91 26.22
N THR A 226 -1.93 -4.05 26.88
CA THR A 226 -1.17 -4.08 28.13
C THR A 226 0.30 -3.70 27.89
N VAL A 227 0.87 -4.14 26.76
CA VAL A 227 2.24 -3.79 26.39
C VAL A 227 2.35 -2.30 26.09
N VAL A 228 1.42 -1.76 25.32
CA VAL A 228 1.38 -0.30 25.00
C VAL A 228 1.28 0.53 26.27
N MET A 229 0.37 0.18 27.20
CA MET A 229 0.22 0.87 28.48
C MET A 229 1.46 0.80 29.37
N ALA A 230 2.26 -0.23 29.23
CA ALA A 230 3.50 -0.39 30.03
C ALA A 230 4.69 0.38 29.41
N LEU A 231 4.61 0.74 28.13
CA LEU A 231 5.65 1.49 27.42
C LEU A 231 5.38 3.00 27.37
N ASP A 232 4.19 3.45 27.73
CA ASP A 232 3.76 4.85 27.78
C ASP A 232 4.09 5.47 29.14
#